data_898fb722552fda32fd7f783f1ebd39aa
#
_entry.id   898fb722552fda32fd7f783f1ebd39aa
#
_cell.length_a   1.000
_cell.length_b   1.000
_cell.length_c   1.000
_cell.angle_alpha   90.00
_cell.angle_beta   90.00
_cell.angle_gamma   90.00
#
_symmetry.space_group_name_H-M   'P 1'
#
loop_
_entity.id
_entity.type
_entity.pdbx_description
1 polymer ?
#
loop_
_entity_poly.entity_id
_entity_poly.type
_entity_poly.pdbx_seq_one_letter_code
_entity_poly.pdbx_strand_id
1 'polypeptide(L)'
;MSDPLPIKRFSHLCVGVSDMDASLAFYTGLLGMDVVFDVQLDGTALESVTGVAGAAGRMVGGLIGGAMVELLALGDVPAVPAGPHRGYTNMSFVVADLDAVYQQVTSRGDVTSAPPVDIGGVRMVFVYDPDGTPIEFIELPGGAESTEQLWRPA
;
A
#
# COMPACT_ATOMS: atom_id res chain seq x y z
N MET A 1 17.11 -10.66 -29.45
CA MET A 1 16.34 -10.30 -28.22
C MET A 1 16.09 -8.81 -28.33
N SER A 2 14.85 -8.37 -28.07
CA SER A 2 14.54 -6.93 -28.03
C SER A 2 15.15 -6.30 -26.75
N ASP A 3 15.62 -5.07 -26.88
CA ASP A 3 16.10 -4.32 -25.71
C ASP A 3 14.99 -4.15 -24.67
N PRO A 4 15.33 -4.09 -23.37
CA PRO A 4 14.36 -3.77 -22.32
C PRO A 4 13.72 -2.41 -22.55
N LEU A 5 12.48 -2.24 -22.06
CA LEU A 5 11.81 -0.93 -22.10
C LEU A 5 12.64 0.11 -21.30
N PRO A 6 12.72 1.36 -21.77
CA PRO A 6 13.51 2.42 -21.13
C PRO A 6 12.82 2.98 -19.89
N ILE A 7 12.63 2.15 -18.84
CA ILE A 7 12.01 2.53 -17.58
C ILE A 7 12.96 3.46 -16.81
N LYS A 8 12.49 4.67 -16.48
CA LYS A 8 13.28 5.64 -15.73
C LYS A 8 13.27 5.37 -14.22
N ARG A 9 12.09 5.09 -13.66
CA ARG A 9 11.91 4.84 -12.22
C ARG A 9 10.52 4.29 -11.94
N PHE A 10 10.33 3.68 -10.77
CA PHE A 10 9.00 3.41 -10.23
C PHE A 10 8.28 4.75 -9.96
N SER A 11 7.01 4.86 -10.32
CA SER A 11 6.22 6.08 -10.14
C SER A 11 5.39 6.02 -8.86
N HIS A 12 4.39 5.17 -8.84
CA HIS A 12 3.44 5.06 -7.73
C HIS A 12 2.84 3.66 -7.67
N LEU A 13 2.20 3.37 -6.55
CA LEU A 13 1.28 2.26 -6.36
C LEU A 13 -0.14 2.82 -6.25
N CYS A 14 -1.09 2.24 -6.98
CA CYS A 14 -2.50 2.60 -6.86
C CYS A 14 -3.27 1.51 -6.13
N VAL A 15 -4.06 1.90 -5.14
CA VAL A 15 -4.90 1.03 -4.30
C VAL A 15 -6.36 1.41 -4.52
N GLY A 16 -7.17 0.44 -4.93
CA GLY A 16 -8.62 0.62 -5.03
C GLY A 16 -9.26 0.60 -3.64
N VAL A 17 -10.11 1.58 -3.34
CA VAL A 17 -10.78 1.72 -2.05
C VAL A 17 -12.28 1.92 -2.23
N SER A 18 -13.08 1.38 -1.32
CA SER A 18 -14.54 1.50 -1.36
C SER A 18 -15.03 2.79 -0.71
N ASP A 19 -14.38 3.24 0.37
CA ASP A 19 -14.69 4.45 1.13
C ASP A 19 -13.42 5.30 1.27
N MET A 20 -13.38 6.41 0.53
CA MET A 20 -12.22 7.30 0.51
C MET A 20 -11.97 7.96 1.87
N ASP A 21 -13.00 8.33 2.62
CA ASP A 21 -12.82 9.03 3.88
C ASP A 21 -12.31 8.07 4.97
N ALA A 22 -12.82 6.84 5.03
CA ALA A 22 -12.31 5.79 5.90
C ALA A 22 -10.86 5.43 5.54
N SER A 23 -10.55 5.31 4.25
CA SER A 23 -9.19 5.02 3.78
C SER A 23 -8.23 6.16 4.10
N LEU A 24 -8.61 7.42 3.88
CA LEU A 24 -7.79 8.56 4.25
C LEU A 24 -7.50 8.60 5.75
N ALA A 25 -8.50 8.33 6.59
CA ALA A 25 -8.29 8.26 8.04
C ALA A 25 -7.24 7.19 8.42
N PHE A 26 -7.26 6.03 7.75
CA PHE A 26 -6.28 4.98 7.94
C PHE A 26 -4.89 5.37 7.39
N TYR A 27 -4.81 5.77 6.13
CA TYR A 27 -3.52 6.04 5.46
C TYR A 27 -2.81 7.28 6.04
N THR A 28 -3.53 8.34 6.39
CA THR A 28 -2.93 9.51 7.03
C THR A 28 -2.69 9.29 8.52
N GLY A 29 -3.65 8.67 9.22
CA GLY A 29 -3.62 8.54 10.68
C GLY A 29 -2.73 7.41 11.19
N LEU A 30 -2.60 6.28 10.46
CA LEU A 30 -1.74 5.17 10.86
C LEU A 30 -0.42 5.17 10.10
N LEU A 31 -0.46 5.32 8.76
CA LEU A 31 0.73 5.23 7.93
C LEU A 31 1.46 6.57 7.75
N GLY A 32 0.90 7.67 8.23
CA GLY A 32 1.51 8.99 8.11
C GLY A 32 1.58 9.51 6.68
N MET A 33 0.59 9.15 5.84
CA MET A 33 0.52 9.62 4.46
C MET A 33 0.46 11.16 4.40
N ASP A 34 1.42 11.76 3.73
CA ASP A 34 1.43 13.19 3.42
C ASP A 34 0.72 13.42 2.08
N VAL A 35 -0.49 13.94 2.12
CA VAL A 35 -1.35 14.11 0.94
C VAL A 35 -0.78 15.18 0.02
N VAL A 36 -0.57 14.82 -1.24
CA VAL A 36 -0.01 15.68 -2.29
C VAL A 36 -1.11 16.21 -3.20
N PHE A 37 -2.11 15.38 -3.53
CA PHE A 37 -3.25 15.79 -4.36
C PHE A 37 -4.53 15.05 -4.00
N ASP A 38 -5.67 15.67 -4.35
CA ASP A 38 -7.02 15.14 -4.17
C ASP A 38 -7.85 15.63 -5.36
N VAL A 39 -8.27 14.73 -6.23
CA VAL A 39 -8.92 15.08 -7.48
C VAL A 39 -10.13 14.20 -7.77
N GLN A 40 -11.11 14.79 -8.47
CA GLN A 40 -12.20 14.04 -9.08
C GLN A 40 -11.81 13.62 -10.49
N LEU A 41 -12.15 12.39 -10.85
CA LEU A 41 -11.88 11.80 -12.15
C LEU A 41 -13.19 11.43 -12.83
N ASP A 42 -13.31 11.75 -14.10
CA ASP A 42 -14.42 11.35 -14.96
C ASP A 42 -14.03 11.37 -16.43
N GLY A 43 -14.99 11.04 -17.29
CA GLY A 43 -14.89 11.20 -18.73
C GLY A 43 -14.31 10.00 -19.48
N THR A 44 -14.29 10.14 -20.80
CA THR A 44 -13.99 9.04 -21.73
C THR A 44 -12.59 8.44 -21.58
N ALA A 45 -11.62 9.22 -21.12
CA ALA A 45 -10.28 8.73 -20.84
C ALA A 45 -10.29 7.73 -19.68
N LEU A 46 -11.01 8.03 -18.60
CA LEU A 46 -11.16 7.13 -17.46
C LEU A 46 -11.95 5.86 -17.85
N GLU A 47 -13.02 5.99 -18.62
CA GLU A 47 -13.76 4.86 -19.18
C GLU A 47 -12.86 3.94 -20.01
N SER A 48 -12.00 4.51 -20.84
CA SER A 48 -11.08 3.74 -21.69
C SER A 48 -10.04 2.97 -20.88
N VAL A 49 -9.52 3.57 -19.81
CA VAL A 49 -8.49 2.93 -18.94
C VAL A 49 -9.10 1.86 -18.04
N THR A 50 -10.27 2.12 -17.50
CA THR A 50 -10.94 1.20 -16.55
C THR A 50 -11.78 0.13 -17.26
N GLY A 51 -12.20 0.36 -18.49
CA GLY A 51 -13.16 -0.48 -19.20
C GLY A 51 -14.60 -0.36 -18.67
N VAL A 52 -14.88 0.62 -17.84
CA VAL A 52 -16.19 0.85 -17.21
C VAL A 52 -16.85 2.07 -17.83
N ALA A 53 -17.99 1.87 -18.48
CA ALA A 53 -18.77 2.97 -19.06
C ALA A 53 -19.34 3.87 -17.96
N GLY A 54 -19.21 5.19 -18.11
CA GLY A 54 -19.61 6.16 -17.10
C GLY A 54 -18.72 6.18 -15.86
N ALA A 55 -17.50 5.61 -15.93
CA ALA A 55 -16.59 5.61 -14.81
C ALA A 55 -16.36 7.02 -14.29
N ALA A 56 -16.54 7.20 -12.98
CA ALA A 56 -16.21 8.41 -12.25
C ALA A 56 -15.71 8.03 -10.86
N GLY A 57 -14.87 8.86 -10.28
CA GLY A 57 -14.30 8.54 -8.98
C GLY A 57 -13.48 9.67 -8.39
N ARG A 58 -12.94 9.39 -7.20
CA ARG A 58 -12.01 10.29 -6.50
C ARG A 58 -10.66 9.60 -6.37
N MET A 59 -9.59 10.33 -6.66
CA MET A 59 -8.22 9.87 -6.47
C MET A 59 -7.50 10.79 -5.51
N VAL A 60 -6.86 10.23 -4.50
CA VAL A 60 -6.03 10.95 -3.55
C VAL A 60 -4.65 10.33 -3.54
N GLY A 61 -3.62 11.10 -3.82
CA GLY A 61 -2.24 10.64 -3.79
C GLY A 61 -1.43 11.31 -2.70
N GLY A 62 -0.52 10.55 -2.10
CA GLY A 62 0.36 11.06 -1.05
C GLY A 62 1.62 10.22 -0.86
N LEU A 63 2.53 10.74 -0.06
CA LEU A 63 3.81 10.08 0.23
C LEU A 63 3.76 9.31 1.55
N ILE A 64 4.22 8.08 1.53
CA ILE A 64 4.45 7.23 2.70
C ILE A 64 5.87 6.70 2.63
N GLY A 65 6.73 7.07 3.59
CA GLY A 65 8.14 6.65 3.56
C GLY A 65 8.89 7.01 2.27
N GLY A 66 8.50 8.11 1.62
CA GLY A 66 9.06 8.57 0.34
C GLY A 66 8.51 7.89 -0.91
N ALA A 67 7.62 6.89 -0.78
CA ALA A 67 6.93 6.26 -1.89
C ALA A 67 5.57 6.93 -2.16
N MET A 68 5.23 7.14 -3.45
CA MET A 68 3.92 7.64 -3.84
C MET A 68 2.89 6.50 -3.80
N VAL A 69 1.83 6.70 -3.03
CA VAL A 69 0.65 5.83 -2.96
C VAL A 69 -0.56 6.64 -3.37
N GLU A 70 -1.36 6.09 -4.28
CA GLU A 70 -2.60 6.68 -4.75
C GLU A 70 -3.79 5.82 -4.33
N LEU A 71 -4.78 6.42 -3.70
CA LEU A 71 -6.05 5.78 -3.35
C LEU A 71 -7.07 6.14 -4.43
N LEU A 72 -7.76 5.15 -4.97
CA LEU A 72 -8.73 5.33 -6.05
C LEU A 72 -10.08 4.72 -5.68
N ALA A 73 -11.08 5.57 -5.50
CA ALA A 73 -12.46 5.16 -5.33
C ALA A 73 -13.23 5.32 -6.65
N LEU A 74 -13.66 4.20 -7.24
CA LEU A 74 -14.41 4.16 -8.52
C LEU A 74 -15.88 3.76 -8.32
N GLY A 75 -16.42 3.90 -7.12
CA GLY A 75 -17.76 3.43 -6.78
C GLY A 75 -17.81 1.92 -6.51
N ASP A 76 -18.92 1.27 -6.88
CA ASP A 76 -19.15 -0.15 -6.59
C ASP A 76 -18.40 -1.05 -7.58
N VAL A 77 -17.12 -1.27 -7.29
CA VAL A 77 -16.28 -2.23 -8.03
C VAL A 77 -15.96 -3.43 -7.15
N PRO A 78 -15.80 -4.65 -7.73
CA PRO A 78 -15.53 -5.85 -6.96
C PRO A 78 -14.22 -5.76 -6.18
N ALA A 79 -14.23 -6.17 -4.92
CA ALA A 79 -13.03 -6.35 -4.12
C ALA A 79 -12.21 -7.56 -4.62
N VAL A 80 -10.90 -7.52 -4.39
CA VAL A 80 -10.04 -8.71 -4.55
C VAL A 80 -10.41 -9.73 -3.46
N PRO A 81 -10.56 -11.03 -3.79
CA PRO A 81 -10.85 -12.05 -2.81
C PRO A 81 -9.83 -12.07 -1.66
N ALA A 82 -10.28 -12.24 -0.42
CA ALA A 82 -9.40 -12.39 0.73
C ALA A 82 -8.53 -13.66 0.60
N GLY A 83 -7.32 -13.58 1.14
CA GLY A 83 -6.36 -14.68 1.15
C GLY A 83 -5.44 -14.73 -0.08
N PRO A 84 -4.67 -15.81 -0.26
CA PRO A 84 -3.67 -15.90 -1.32
C PRO A 84 -4.30 -15.77 -2.70
N HIS A 85 -3.77 -14.88 -3.52
CA HIS A 85 -4.18 -14.67 -4.91
C HIS A 85 -2.97 -14.34 -5.79
N ARG A 86 -3.15 -14.38 -7.10
CA ARG A 86 -2.13 -13.96 -8.05
C ARG A 86 -2.22 -12.46 -8.29
N GLY A 87 -1.08 -11.83 -8.54
CA GLY A 87 -0.96 -10.40 -8.80
C GLY A 87 -0.37 -9.66 -7.61
N TYR A 88 -0.84 -8.45 -7.35
CA TYR A 88 -0.41 -7.65 -6.23
C TYR A 88 -0.89 -8.26 -4.91
N THR A 89 0.03 -8.56 -4.00
CA THR A 89 -0.29 -9.23 -2.72
C THR A 89 -0.30 -8.29 -1.52
N ASN A 90 0.65 -7.39 -1.43
CA ASN A 90 0.79 -6.43 -0.33
C ASN A 90 1.75 -5.29 -0.68
N MET A 91 1.66 -4.17 0.02
CA MET A 91 2.75 -3.21 0.10
C MET A 91 3.54 -3.44 1.39
N SER A 92 4.84 -3.19 1.34
CA SER A 92 5.75 -3.44 2.46
C SER A 92 6.53 -2.19 2.82
N PHE A 93 6.62 -1.89 4.11
CA PHE A 93 7.39 -0.78 4.68
C PHE A 93 8.44 -1.31 5.65
N VAL A 94 9.68 -0.85 5.50
CA VAL A 94 10.74 -1.14 6.48
C VAL A 94 10.55 -0.24 7.70
N VAL A 95 10.66 -0.84 8.88
CA VAL A 95 10.60 -0.15 10.15
C VAL A 95 11.83 -0.48 11.00
N ALA A 96 12.21 0.43 11.88
CA ALA A 96 13.37 0.24 12.74
C ALA A 96 13.09 -0.66 13.96
N ASP A 97 11.83 -0.69 14.42
CA ASP A 97 11.39 -1.42 15.62
C ASP A 97 9.98 -1.97 15.38
N LEU A 98 9.91 -3.25 15.05
CA LEU A 98 8.64 -3.93 14.75
C LEU A 98 7.79 -4.12 16.00
N ASP A 99 8.39 -4.29 17.17
CA ASP A 99 7.65 -4.47 18.41
C ASP A 99 6.93 -3.18 18.80
N ALA A 100 7.56 -2.02 18.62
CA ALA A 100 6.93 -0.72 18.83
C ALA A 100 5.77 -0.50 17.84
N VAL A 101 5.95 -0.85 16.55
CA VAL A 101 4.87 -0.79 15.56
C VAL A 101 3.71 -1.70 15.94
N TYR A 102 3.97 -2.94 16.33
CA TYR A 102 2.93 -3.89 16.73
C TYR A 102 2.16 -3.41 17.96
N GLN A 103 2.85 -2.87 18.97
CA GLN A 103 2.21 -2.27 20.15
C GLN A 103 1.33 -1.07 19.77
N GLN A 104 1.82 -0.21 18.89
CA GLN A 104 1.04 0.95 18.42
C GLN A 104 -0.22 0.52 17.66
N VAL A 105 -0.12 -0.45 16.77
CA VAL A 105 -1.25 -1.00 16.01
C VAL A 105 -2.28 -1.63 16.94
N THR A 106 -1.84 -2.51 17.84
CA THR A 106 -2.75 -3.23 18.76
C THR A 106 -3.42 -2.32 19.79
N SER A 107 -2.76 -1.22 20.19
CA SER A 107 -3.33 -0.25 21.12
C SER A 107 -4.48 0.58 20.53
N ARG A 108 -4.55 0.69 19.20
CA ARG A 108 -5.63 1.43 18.53
C ARG A 108 -6.98 0.72 18.63
N GLY A 109 -7.00 -0.62 18.55
CA GLY A 109 -8.22 -1.43 18.61
C GLY A 109 -9.13 -1.34 17.38
N ASP A 110 -8.80 -0.49 16.40
CA ASP A 110 -9.54 -0.29 15.14
C ASP A 110 -8.85 -0.92 13.92
N VAL A 111 -7.68 -1.54 14.13
CA VAL A 111 -6.87 -2.14 13.07
C VAL A 111 -6.67 -3.62 13.36
N THR A 112 -6.95 -4.45 12.36
CA THR A 112 -6.74 -5.89 12.46
C THR A 112 -5.27 -6.23 12.17
N SER A 113 -4.65 -6.99 13.08
CA SER A 113 -3.29 -7.52 12.92
C SER A 113 -3.15 -8.88 13.59
N ALA A 114 -2.23 -9.70 13.08
CA ALA A 114 -1.76 -10.91 13.75
C ALA A 114 -0.42 -10.64 14.48
N PRO A 115 -0.01 -11.47 15.43
CA PRO A 115 1.31 -11.32 16.03
C PRO A 115 2.44 -11.36 15.00
N PRO A 116 3.57 -10.68 15.28
CA PRO A 116 4.75 -10.71 14.40
C PRO A 116 5.25 -12.14 14.17
N VAL A 117 5.75 -12.39 12.97
CA VAL A 117 6.40 -13.65 12.57
C VAL A 117 7.82 -13.36 12.10
N ASP A 118 8.69 -14.38 12.15
CA ASP A 118 10.04 -14.34 11.60
C ASP A 118 10.16 -15.34 10.46
N ILE A 119 10.63 -14.88 9.31
CA ILE A 119 10.92 -15.76 8.18
C ILE A 119 12.37 -15.47 7.73
N GLY A 120 13.27 -16.38 8.08
CA GLY A 120 14.66 -16.28 7.65
C GLY A 120 15.43 -15.07 8.20
N GLY A 121 15.08 -14.59 9.40
CA GLY A 121 15.68 -13.42 10.03
C GLY A 121 15.03 -12.10 9.67
N VAL A 122 14.01 -12.10 8.81
CA VAL A 122 13.14 -10.95 8.54
C VAL A 122 11.91 -11.06 9.42
N ARG A 123 11.75 -10.13 10.34
CA ARG A 123 10.56 -10.03 11.19
C ARG A 123 9.49 -9.22 10.49
N MET A 124 8.24 -9.65 10.56
CA MET A 124 7.14 -8.96 9.87
C MET A 124 5.83 -9.04 10.62
N VAL A 125 4.98 -8.04 10.40
CA VAL A 125 3.60 -8.00 10.84
C VAL A 125 2.74 -7.47 9.70
N PHE A 126 1.54 -8.05 9.53
CA PHE A 126 0.55 -7.55 8.58
C PHE A 126 -0.55 -6.80 9.31
N VAL A 127 -0.94 -5.67 8.72
CA VAL A 127 -2.17 -4.95 9.04
C VAL A 127 -3.02 -4.86 7.78
N TYR A 128 -4.30 -4.58 7.95
CA TYR A 128 -5.23 -4.50 6.83
C TYR A 128 -5.91 -3.14 6.84
N ASP A 129 -5.98 -2.51 5.67
CA ASP A 129 -6.73 -1.28 5.51
C ASP A 129 -8.25 -1.53 5.62
N PRO A 130 -9.12 -0.50 5.55
CA PRO A 130 -10.57 -0.68 5.65
C PRO A 130 -11.19 -1.64 4.62
N ASP A 131 -10.56 -1.80 3.46
CA ASP A 131 -10.99 -2.72 2.41
C ASP A 131 -10.34 -4.11 2.48
N GLY A 132 -9.45 -4.32 3.45
CA GLY A 132 -8.73 -5.58 3.63
C GLY A 132 -7.46 -5.70 2.78
N THR A 133 -6.96 -4.60 2.22
CA THR A 133 -5.66 -4.58 1.52
C THR A 133 -4.54 -4.85 2.51
N PRO A 134 -3.69 -5.87 2.27
CA PRO A 134 -2.61 -6.19 3.19
C PRO A 134 -1.47 -5.17 3.12
N ILE A 135 -1.04 -4.71 4.28
CA ILE A 135 0.11 -3.83 4.46
C ILE A 135 1.07 -4.53 5.42
N GLU A 136 2.29 -4.71 4.96
CA GLU A 136 3.35 -5.39 5.71
C GLU A 136 4.31 -4.36 6.30
N PHE A 137 4.61 -4.50 7.57
CA PHE A 137 5.76 -3.85 8.19
C PHE A 137 6.84 -4.88 8.41
N ILE A 138 8.07 -4.59 7.98
CA ILE A 138 9.22 -5.48 8.12
C ILE A 138 10.37 -4.81 8.88
N GLU A 139 10.99 -5.57 9.77
CA GLU A 139 12.26 -5.23 10.39
C GLU A 139 13.34 -6.11 9.79
N LEU A 140 14.28 -5.49 9.10
CA LEU A 140 15.36 -6.19 8.39
C LEU A 140 16.56 -6.42 9.31
N PRO A 141 17.25 -7.56 9.21
CA PRO A 141 18.43 -7.85 10.01
C PRO A 141 19.56 -6.86 9.73
N GLY A 142 20.36 -6.58 10.76
CA GLY A 142 21.50 -5.69 10.65
C GLY A 142 21.20 -4.22 10.43
N GLY A 143 19.93 -3.80 10.62
CA GLY A 143 19.49 -2.42 10.40
C GLY A 143 19.44 -2.01 8.93
N ALA A 144 19.28 -2.96 8.01
CA ALA A 144 19.12 -2.66 6.59
C ALA A 144 17.85 -1.82 6.35
N GLU A 145 17.96 -0.82 5.49
CA GLU A 145 16.87 0.12 5.19
C GLU A 145 16.08 -0.27 3.95
N SER A 146 16.49 -1.33 3.25
CA SER A 146 15.79 -1.87 2.09
C SER A 146 16.12 -3.34 1.87
N THR A 147 15.21 -4.06 1.20
CA THR A 147 15.46 -5.44 0.77
C THR A 147 16.65 -5.52 -0.20
N GLU A 148 16.85 -4.51 -1.05
CA GLU A 148 18.02 -4.45 -1.92
C GLU A 148 19.32 -4.42 -1.11
N GLN A 149 19.39 -3.56 -0.10
CA GLN A 149 20.57 -3.46 0.78
C GLN A 149 20.85 -4.78 1.51
N LEU A 150 19.80 -5.52 1.89
CA LEU A 150 19.95 -6.85 2.49
C LEU A 150 20.60 -7.85 1.54
N TRP A 151 20.20 -7.86 0.26
CA TRP A 151 20.63 -8.85 -0.73
C TRP A 151 21.84 -8.43 -1.57
N ARG A 152 22.18 -7.16 -1.59
CA ARG A 152 23.36 -6.57 -2.24
C ARG A 152 24.10 -5.68 -1.26
N PRO A 153 24.71 -6.27 -0.20
CA PRO A 153 25.53 -5.48 0.72
C PRO A 153 26.68 -4.82 -0.05
N ALA A 154 27.03 -3.59 0.34
CA ALA A 154 28.12 -2.82 -0.27
C ALA A 154 29.48 -3.51 -0.10
#